data_96126a39a13bea7a5912384f32cd13f5
#
_entry.id   96126a39a13bea7a5912384f32cd13f5
#
_cell.length_a   1.000
_cell.length_b   1.000
_cell.length_c   1.000
_cell.angle_alpha   90.00
_cell.angle_beta   90.00
_cell.angle_gamma   90.00
#
_symmetry.space_group_name_H-M   'P 1'
#
loop_
_entity.id
_entity.type
_entity.pdbx_description
1 polymer ?
#
loop_
_entity_poly.entity_id
_entity_poly.type
_entity_poly.pdbx_seq_one_letter_code
_entity_poly.pdbx_strand_id
1 'polypeptide(L)'
;MAYQVSIFLENKIGHLERVTAVLKEAQINIRTMNLNHTASGWGILNLVVSNPMLARQLLVEKGLSAALREIVVIEMKDQPGGLDDLLKDIVKAGVNFTNAYGRSAYANEKAYFVIDTEDVTDARKKIQEAGLPLLSDEVIYGISS
;
A
#
# COMPACT_ATOMS: atom_id res chain seq x y z
N MET A 1 10.19 0.53 -8.35
CA MET A 1 9.02 1.30 -7.92
C MET A 1 7.96 0.38 -7.34
N ALA A 2 7.37 0.77 -6.22
CA ALA A 2 6.34 -0.03 -5.58
C ALA A 2 4.96 0.44 -6.00
N TYR A 3 4.04 -0.50 -6.19
CA TYR A 3 2.66 -0.22 -6.57
C TYR A 3 1.69 -0.91 -5.64
N GLN A 4 0.60 -0.22 -5.33
CA GLN A 4 -0.58 -0.86 -4.76
C GLN A 4 -1.63 -1.00 -5.86
N VAL A 5 -2.52 -1.97 -5.68
CA VAL A 5 -3.69 -2.13 -6.55
C VAL A 5 -4.86 -1.49 -5.81
N SER A 6 -5.46 -0.49 -6.44
CA SER A 6 -6.64 0.20 -5.89
C SER A 6 -7.87 -0.25 -6.66
N ILE A 7 -8.86 -0.78 -5.93
CA ILE A 7 -10.05 -1.36 -6.52
C ILE A 7 -11.26 -0.58 -6.01
N PHE A 8 -12.09 -0.12 -6.94
CA PHE A 8 -13.32 0.60 -6.62
C PHE A 8 -14.46 -0.41 -6.52
N LEU A 9 -15.03 -0.55 -5.32
CA LEU A 9 -16.05 -1.55 -5.03
C LEU A 9 -17.35 -0.93 -4.52
N GLU A 10 -18.48 -1.48 -4.95
CA GLU A 10 -19.75 -1.21 -4.27
C GLU A 10 -19.73 -1.91 -2.91
N ASN A 11 -20.33 -1.24 -1.91
CA ASN A 11 -20.44 -1.81 -0.57
C ASN A 11 -21.59 -2.83 -0.52
N LYS A 12 -21.33 -4.02 -1.10
CA LYS A 12 -22.27 -5.13 -1.13
C LYS A 12 -21.60 -6.39 -0.63
N ILE A 13 -22.39 -7.25 0.01
CA ILE A 13 -21.94 -8.56 0.49
C ILE A 13 -21.34 -9.34 -0.68
N GLY A 14 -20.18 -9.92 -0.47
CA GLY A 14 -19.51 -10.77 -1.44
C GLY A 14 -18.57 -10.06 -2.42
N HIS A 15 -18.61 -8.74 -2.53
CA HIS A 15 -17.71 -8.03 -3.45
C HIS A 15 -16.24 -8.15 -3.06
N LEU A 16 -15.94 -8.02 -1.78
CA LEU A 16 -14.57 -8.19 -1.28
C LEU A 16 -14.08 -9.62 -1.50
N GLU A 17 -14.93 -10.62 -1.19
CA GLU A 17 -14.58 -12.02 -1.38
C GLU A 17 -14.33 -12.34 -2.86
N ARG A 18 -15.05 -11.72 -3.77
CA ARG A 18 -14.85 -11.88 -5.22
C ARG A 18 -13.43 -11.44 -5.62
N VAL A 19 -12.94 -10.34 -5.07
CA VAL A 19 -11.58 -9.87 -5.32
C VAL A 19 -10.56 -10.90 -4.80
N THR A 20 -10.73 -11.33 -3.57
CA THR A 20 -9.79 -12.27 -2.97
C THR A 20 -9.80 -13.63 -3.67
N ALA A 21 -10.95 -14.06 -4.17
CA ALA A 21 -11.06 -15.32 -4.93
C ALA A 21 -10.26 -15.26 -6.24
N VAL A 22 -10.32 -14.15 -6.96
CA VAL A 22 -9.54 -13.96 -8.19
C VAL A 22 -8.05 -14.06 -7.90
N LEU A 23 -7.59 -13.42 -6.85
CA LEU A 23 -6.18 -13.42 -6.48
C LEU A 23 -5.73 -14.79 -5.97
N LYS A 24 -6.57 -15.49 -5.22
CA LYS A 24 -6.29 -16.85 -4.74
C LYS A 24 -6.09 -17.82 -5.91
N GLU A 25 -6.98 -17.77 -6.89
CA GLU A 25 -6.91 -18.65 -8.06
C GLU A 25 -5.61 -18.43 -8.84
N ALA A 26 -5.12 -17.20 -8.91
CA ALA A 26 -3.87 -16.86 -9.56
C ALA A 26 -2.64 -17.06 -8.68
N GLN A 27 -2.82 -17.52 -7.44
CA GLN A 27 -1.76 -17.69 -6.44
C GLN A 27 -1.02 -16.37 -6.15
N ILE A 28 -1.74 -15.27 -6.14
CA ILE A 28 -1.21 -13.95 -5.77
C ILE A 28 -1.45 -13.76 -4.28
N ASN A 29 -0.37 -13.54 -3.54
CA ASN A 29 -0.44 -13.32 -2.10
C ASN A 29 -0.77 -11.86 -1.79
N ILE A 30 -1.69 -11.65 -0.86
CA ILE A 30 -2.05 -10.31 -0.36
C ILE A 30 -1.17 -10.01 0.85
N ARG A 31 -0.34 -8.97 0.74
CA ARG A 31 0.57 -8.57 1.81
C ARG A 31 -0.08 -7.57 2.75
N THR A 32 -0.90 -6.67 2.22
CA THR A 32 -1.54 -5.61 2.99
C THR A 32 -2.88 -5.29 2.36
N MET A 33 -3.87 -5.01 3.20
CA MET A 33 -5.21 -4.64 2.75
C MET A 33 -5.70 -3.44 3.56
N ASN A 34 -6.30 -2.50 2.84
CA ASN A 34 -6.95 -1.34 3.45
C ASN A 34 -8.25 -1.08 2.69
N LEU A 35 -9.37 -1.11 3.39
CA LEU A 35 -10.69 -0.88 2.80
C LEU A 35 -11.34 0.33 3.45
N ASN A 36 -11.68 1.32 2.64
CA ASN A 36 -12.36 2.53 3.08
C ASN A 36 -13.71 2.65 2.38
N HIS A 37 -14.78 2.71 3.15
CA HIS A 37 -16.13 2.95 2.63
C HIS A 37 -16.45 4.45 2.68
N THR A 38 -17.12 4.93 1.64
CA THR A 38 -17.68 6.28 1.61
C THR A 38 -19.16 6.25 1.93
N ALA A 39 -19.73 7.42 2.25
CA ALA A 39 -21.16 7.55 2.55
C ALA A 39 -22.07 7.25 1.34
N SER A 40 -21.50 7.20 0.14
CA SER A 40 -22.24 6.95 -1.11
C SER A 40 -22.48 5.47 -1.40
N GLY A 41 -22.08 4.57 -0.51
CA GLY A 41 -22.22 3.12 -0.73
C GLY A 41 -21.12 2.48 -1.56
N TRP A 42 -20.04 3.23 -1.82
CA TRP A 42 -18.87 2.74 -2.53
C TRP A 42 -17.67 2.69 -1.58
N GLY A 43 -16.72 1.86 -1.92
CA GLY A 43 -15.48 1.76 -1.18
C GLY A 43 -14.28 1.69 -2.10
N ILE A 44 -13.12 2.01 -1.54
CA ILE A 44 -11.84 1.84 -2.23
C ILE A 44 -11.04 0.81 -1.43
N LEU A 45 -10.69 -0.27 -2.12
CA LEU A 45 -9.84 -1.33 -1.56
C LEU A 45 -8.43 -1.14 -2.09
N ASN A 46 -7.49 -0.90 -1.19
CA ASN A 46 -6.08 -0.78 -1.53
C ASN A 46 -5.34 -2.04 -1.09
N LEU A 47 -4.67 -2.68 -2.02
CA LEU A 47 -3.93 -3.92 -1.76
C LEU A 47 -2.47 -3.78 -2.15
N VAL A 48 -1.60 -4.29 -1.31
CA VAL A 48 -0.22 -4.58 -1.69
C VAL A 48 -0.13 -6.10 -1.86
N VAL A 49 0.21 -6.53 -3.05
CA VAL A 49 0.18 -7.94 -3.44
C VAL A 49 1.53 -8.36 -4.02
N SER A 50 1.76 -9.67 -4.10
CA SER A 50 3.03 -10.22 -4.59
C SER A 50 3.28 -9.96 -6.08
N ASN A 51 2.23 -9.75 -6.86
CA ASN A 51 2.34 -9.45 -8.30
C ASN A 51 1.26 -8.44 -8.69
N PRO A 52 1.51 -7.14 -8.53
CA PRO A 52 0.49 -6.12 -8.76
C PRO A 52 0.05 -5.98 -10.23
N MET A 53 0.97 -6.18 -11.16
CA MET A 53 0.64 -6.08 -12.58
C MET A 53 -0.35 -7.16 -13.02
N LEU A 54 -0.09 -8.41 -12.62
CA LEU A 54 -0.98 -9.53 -12.91
C LEU A 54 -2.31 -9.38 -12.17
N ALA A 55 -2.27 -8.95 -10.91
CA ALA A 55 -3.49 -8.74 -10.12
C ALA A 55 -4.42 -7.74 -10.80
N ARG A 56 -3.90 -6.60 -11.21
CA ARG A 56 -4.70 -5.60 -11.91
C ARG A 56 -5.29 -6.16 -13.21
N GLN A 57 -4.48 -6.84 -14.00
CA GLN A 57 -4.92 -7.43 -15.26
C GLN A 57 -6.10 -8.40 -15.06
N LEU A 58 -5.96 -9.32 -14.12
CA LEU A 58 -6.99 -10.33 -13.85
C LEU A 58 -8.27 -9.71 -13.28
N LEU A 59 -8.14 -8.73 -12.41
CA LEU A 59 -9.30 -8.05 -11.84
C LEU A 59 -10.08 -7.28 -12.92
N VAL A 60 -9.38 -6.59 -13.81
CA VAL A 60 -10.01 -5.89 -14.93
C VAL A 60 -10.70 -6.87 -15.88
N GLU A 61 -10.08 -8.00 -16.16
CA GLU A 61 -10.68 -9.05 -16.99
C GLU A 61 -11.98 -9.61 -16.39
N LYS A 62 -12.10 -9.60 -15.08
CA LYS A 62 -13.30 -10.03 -14.36
C LYS A 62 -14.34 -8.90 -14.20
N GLY A 63 -14.12 -7.76 -14.83
CA GLY A 63 -15.07 -6.65 -14.82
C GLY A 63 -14.96 -5.75 -13.61
N LEU A 64 -13.90 -5.86 -12.83
CA LEU A 64 -13.66 -5.00 -11.66
C LEU A 64 -12.87 -3.75 -12.06
N SER A 65 -13.13 -2.65 -11.38
CA SER A 65 -12.40 -1.41 -11.60
C SER A 65 -11.15 -1.41 -10.75
N ALA A 66 -10.01 -1.71 -11.35
CA ALA A 66 -8.73 -1.80 -10.67
C ALA A 66 -7.67 -0.94 -11.36
N ALA A 67 -6.90 -0.23 -10.56
CA ALA A 67 -5.82 0.62 -11.05
C ALA A 67 -4.57 0.41 -10.23
N LEU A 68 -3.41 0.60 -10.86
CA LEU A 68 -2.14 0.63 -10.15
C LEU A 68 -1.87 2.05 -9.68
N ARG A 69 -1.45 2.18 -8.43
CA ARG A 69 -0.99 3.44 -7.87
C ARG A 69 0.40 3.24 -7.30
N GLU A 70 1.30 4.12 -7.68
CA GLU A 70 2.65 4.10 -7.13
C GLU A 70 2.63 4.58 -5.69
N ILE A 71 3.34 3.85 -4.82
CA ILE A 71 3.39 4.15 -3.39
C ILE A 71 4.84 4.30 -2.93
N VAL A 72 5.00 4.94 -1.78
CA VAL A 72 6.29 5.02 -1.09
C VAL A 72 6.14 4.26 0.23
N VAL A 73 7.07 3.34 0.50
CA VAL A 73 7.06 2.54 1.72
C VAL A 73 8.32 2.86 2.52
N ILE A 74 8.12 3.29 3.75
CA ILE A 74 9.20 3.71 4.63
C ILE A 74 9.27 2.75 5.81
N GLU A 75 10.48 2.30 6.15
CA GLU A 75 10.69 1.48 7.33
C GLU A 75 10.69 2.37 8.58
N MET A 76 10.07 1.89 9.64
CA MET A 76 10.04 2.59 10.92
C MET A 76 10.24 1.59 12.06
N LYS A 77 10.54 2.10 13.24
CA LYS A 77 10.63 1.28 14.44
C LYS A 77 9.24 1.04 15.01
N ASP A 78 8.93 -0.21 15.31
CA ASP A 78 7.69 -0.60 15.96
C ASP A 78 7.86 -0.50 17.48
N GLN A 79 7.72 0.71 17.98
CA GLN A 79 7.88 1.04 19.40
C GLN A 79 7.02 2.26 19.74
N PRO A 80 6.70 2.49 21.03
CA PRO A 80 5.99 3.71 21.41
C PRO A 80 6.73 4.95 20.91
N GLY A 81 6.01 5.84 20.25
CA GLY A 81 6.58 7.06 19.66
C GLY A 81 7.23 6.90 18.31
N GLY A 82 7.39 5.68 17.79
CA GLY A 82 8.04 5.46 16.49
C GLY A 82 7.32 6.14 15.33
N LEU A 83 6.00 6.09 15.31
CA LEU A 83 5.22 6.77 14.27
C LEU A 83 5.32 8.29 14.38
N ASP A 84 5.28 8.83 15.58
CA ASP A 84 5.42 10.28 15.78
C ASP A 84 6.78 10.78 15.29
N ASP A 85 7.84 10.05 15.61
CA ASP A 85 9.19 10.38 15.13
C ASP A 85 9.25 10.38 13.61
N LEU A 86 8.68 9.37 12.96
CA LEU A 86 8.64 9.28 11.50
C LEU A 86 7.83 10.44 10.90
N LEU A 87 6.66 10.75 11.46
CA LEU A 87 5.82 11.83 10.95
C LEU A 87 6.50 13.19 11.09
N LYS A 88 7.26 13.42 12.17
CA LYS A 88 8.06 14.63 12.31
C LYS A 88 9.09 14.75 11.20
N ASP A 89 9.74 13.66 10.85
CA ASP A 89 10.74 13.65 9.77
C ASP A 89 10.09 13.89 8.41
N ILE A 90 8.91 13.32 8.17
CA ILE A 90 8.16 13.53 6.93
C ILE A 90 7.72 15.00 6.81
N VAL A 91 7.28 15.60 7.89
CA VAL A 91 6.91 17.03 7.92
C VAL A 91 8.11 17.90 7.59
N LYS A 92 9.27 17.62 8.19
CA LYS A 92 10.50 18.36 7.90
C LYS A 92 10.94 18.20 6.44
N ALA A 93 10.71 17.03 5.86
CA ALA A 93 11.01 16.78 4.46
C ALA A 93 10.08 17.51 3.50
N GLY A 94 8.95 18.02 4.00
CA GLY A 94 7.98 18.73 3.18
C GLY A 94 7.11 17.85 2.31
N VAL A 95 6.85 16.63 2.76
CA VAL A 95 6.04 15.66 2.02
C VAL A 95 4.62 15.65 2.57
N ASN A 96 3.64 15.85 1.68
CA ASN A 96 2.23 15.65 1.98
C ASN A 96 1.76 14.34 1.37
N PHE A 97 0.78 13.71 2.01
CA PHE A 97 0.20 12.49 1.48
C PHE A 97 -1.32 12.53 1.61
N THR A 98 -2.01 11.85 0.69
CA THR A 98 -3.47 11.78 0.64
C THR A 98 -4.02 10.56 1.38
N ASN A 99 -3.22 9.51 1.48
CA ASN A 99 -3.58 8.29 2.19
C ASN A 99 -2.33 7.69 2.81
N ALA A 100 -2.49 7.11 3.98
CA ALA A 100 -1.39 6.45 4.67
C ALA A 100 -1.91 5.28 5.50
N TYR A 101 -1.11 4.23 5.59
CA TYR A 101 -1.41 3.10 6.45
C TYR A 101 -0.12 2.42 6.89
N GLY A 102 -0.20 1.71 7.99
CA GLY A 102 0.95 1.03 8.57
C GLY A 102 0.79 -0.48 8.60
N ARG A 103 1.90 -1.17 8.72
CA ARG A 103 1.96 -2.60 8.89
C ARG A 103 3.14 -2.97 9.79
N SER A 104 2.88 -3.78 10.80
CA SER A 104 3.94 -4.34 11.65
C SER A 104 4.58 -5.55 10.99
N ALA A 105 5.88 -5.70 11.16
CA ALA A 105 6.61 -6.90 10.78
C ALA A 105 6.95 -7.67 12.04
N TYR A 106 6.85 -9.00 11.98
CA TYR A 106 7.10 -9.85 13.16
C TYR A 106 8.54 -9.86 13.64
N ALA A 107 9.49 -9.63 12.73
CA ALA A 107 10.90 -9.70 13.07
C ALA A 107 11.51 -8.32 13.25
N ASN A 108 12.41 -8.18 14.24
CA ASN A 108 13.27 -7.02 14.43
C ASN A 108 12.57 -5.72 14.86
N GLU A 109 11.39 -5.81 15.45
CA GLU A 109 10.65 -4.64 15.93
C GLU A 109 10.51 -3.54 14.88
N LYS A 110 10.30 -3.95 13.63
CA LYS A 110 10.13 -3.05 12.49
C LYS A 110 8.67 -2.96 12.08
N ALA A 111 8.31 -1.82 11.54
CA ALA A 111 7.03 -1.59 10.91
C ALA A 111 7.25 -0.88 9.57
N TYR A 112 6.25 -0.91 8.73
CA TYR A 112 6.29 -0.27 7.43
C TYR A 112 5.18 0.76 7.35
N PHE A 113 5.54 1.95 6.90
CA PHE A 113 4.59 3.04 6.70
C PHE A 113 4.45 3.29 5.20
N VAL A 114 3.25 3.11 4.69
CA VAL A 114 2.93 3.25 3.26
C VAL A 114 2.23 4.59 3.05
N ILE A 115 2.74 5.38 2.13
CA ILE A 115 2.08 6.63 1.76
C ILE A 115 1.71 6.65 0.28
N ASP A 116 0.53 7.20 0.03
CA ASP A 116 -0.01 7.48 -1.29
C ASP A 116 -0.05 9.02 -1.43
N THR A 117 0.57 9.54 -2.46
CA THR A 117 0.71 10.98 -2.66
C THR A 117 0.49 11.32 -4.14
N GLU A 118 0.11 12.54 -4.42
CA GLU A 118 -0.13 13.00 -5.79
C GLU A 118 1.15 13.02 -6.62
N ASP A 119 2.26 13.42 -6.01
CA ASP A 119 3.57 13.46 -6.69
C ASP A 119 4.54 12.49 -6.02
N VAL A 120 4.49 11.25 -6.44
CA VAL A 120 5.30 10.17 -5.87
C VAL A 120 6.78 10.39 -6.11
N THR A 121 7.16 10.88 -7.27
CA THR A 121 8.56 11.11 -7.63
C THR A 121 9.18 12.17 -6.73
N ASP A 122 8.47 13.28 -6.52
CA ASP A 122 8.91 14.35 -5.62
C ASP A 122 8.98 13.87 -4.17
N ALA A 123 7.96 13.15 -3.71
CA ALA A 123 7.93 12.62 -2.36
C ALA A 123 9.09 11.65 -2.10
N ARG A 124 9.34 10.73 -3.03
CA ARG A 124 10.46 9.79 -2.92
C ARG A 124 11.80 10.51 -2.83
N LYS A 125 12.00 11.51 -3.67
CA LYS A 125 13.22 12.31 -3.67
C LYS A 125 13.43 13.01 -2.32
N LYS A 126 12.40 13.67 -1.81
CA LYS A 126 12.45 14.37 -0.52
C LYS A 126 12.74 13.43 0.64
N ILE A 127 12.14 12.25 0.62
CA ILE A 127 12.35 11.23 1.66
C ILE A 127 13.77 10.70 1.61
N GLN A 128 14.31 10.44 0.41
CA GLN A 128 15.69 10.00 0.25
C GLN A 128 16.68 11.08 0.72
N GLU A 129 16.44 12.33 0.38
CA GLU A 129 17.28 13.46 0.80
C GLU A 129 17.24 13.64 2.33
N ALA A 130 16.13 13.31 2.97
CA ALA A 130 16.01 13.34 4.43
C ALA A 130 16.69 12.16 5.13
N GLY A 131 17.20 11.19 4.37
CA GLY A 131 17.89 10.03 4.92
C GLY A 131 16.96 8.97 5.52
N LEU A 132 15.68 9.01 5.20
CA LEU A 132 14.73 8.02 5.70
C LEU A 132 14.83 6.71 4.92
N PRO A 133 14.70 5.55 5.59
CA PRO A 133 14.90 4.26 4.94
C PRO A 133 13.68 3.87 4.09
N LEU A 134 13.87 3.89 2.77
CA LEU A 134 12.90 3.38 1.81
C LEU A 134 13.07 1.88 1.62
N LEU A 135 11.96 1.16 1.52
CA LEU A 135 11.99 -0.26 1.28
C LEU A 135 12.11 -0.58 -0.20
N SER A 136 12.83 -1.66 -0.51
CA SER A 136 12.92 -2.17 -1.87
C SER A 136 11.62 -2.85 -2.29
N ASP A 137 11.37 -2.89 -3.59
CA ASP A 137 10.19 -3.54 -4.16
C ASP A 137 10.14 -5.02 -3.78
N GLU A 138 11.28 -5.69 -3.75
CA GLU A 138 11.37 -7.10 -3.40
C GLU A 138 10.84 -7.38 -1.99
N VAL A 139 11.20 -6.54 -1.03
CA VAL A 139 10.71 -6.66 0.35
C VAL A 139 9.20 -6.37 0.41
N ILE A 140 8.76 -5.32 -0.27
CA ILE A 140 7.35 -4.92 -0.28
C ILE A 140 6.46 -6.03 -0.82
N TYR A 141 6.85 -6.65 -1.93
CA TYR A 141 6.07 -7.72 -2.56
C TYR A 141 6.29 -9.09 -1.92
N GLY A 142 7.26 -9.20 -1.02
CA GLY A 142 7.54 -10.46 -0.33
C GLY A 142 8.31 -11.48 -1.17
N ILE A 143 9.05 -11.03 -2.17
CA ILE A 143 9.86 -11.89 -3.03
C ILE A 143 11.15 -12.30 -2.31
N SER A 144 11.69 -11.42 -1.47
CA SER A 144 12.81 -11.74 -0.60
C SER A 144 12.42 -11.55 0.87
N SER A 145 12.88 -12.44 1.69
CA SER A 145 12.64 -12.40 3.14
C SER A 145 13.62 -11.46 3.86
#